data_b7e2a220e64d965fb9ca36fbd9246bd5
#
_entry.id   b7e2a220e64d965fb9ca36fbd9246bd5
#
_cell.length_a   1.000
_cell.length_b   1.000
_cell.length_c   1.000
_cell.angle_alpha   90.00
_cell.angle_beta   90.00
_cell.angle_gamma   90.00
#
_symmetry.space_group_name_H-M   'P 1'
#
loop_
_entity.id
_entity.type
_entity.pdbx_description
1 polymer ?
#
loop_
_entity_poly.entity_id
_entity_poly.type
_entity_poly.pdbx_seq_one_letter_code
_entity_poly.pdbx_strand_id
1 'polypeptide(L)'
;MRSGRRISRRAGPWPGPPAPADADLALAELYQLHYRPLVKMAALLVPDLATAERIVQDAFAAVHSAWPGYWHWQDASAALCLLRRLVVDRSRAVPPGCRLGDSGLVSAVWALPARQREVLVLRYFADLPENQVAAAAGLSEDAVRSQVALACSALRAELPSAG
;
A
#
# COMPACT_ATOMS: atom_id res chain seq x y z
N MET A 1 -4.74 60.09 1.65
CA MET A 1 -3.75 59.39 0.82
C MET A 1 -3.27 58.14 1.55
N ARG A 2 -3.79 56.98 1.19
CA ARG A 2 -3.32 55.69 1.72
C ARG A 2 -2.75 54.88 0.59
N SER A 3 -1.41 54.80 0.55
CA SER A 3 -0.66 54.08 -0.46
C SER A 3 -0.75 52.56 -0.16
N GLY A 4 -1.56 51.83 -0.94
CA GLY A 4 -1.65 50.37 -0.89
C GLY A 4 -0.40 49.76 -1.53
N ARG A 5 0.50 49.21 -0.72
CA ARG A 5 1.59 48.34 -1.22
C ARG A 5 0.99 47.05 -1.80
N ARG A 6 0.96 46.92 -3.11
CA ARG A 6 0.77 45.66 -3.78
C ARG A 6 1.97 44.75 -3.50
N ILE A 7 1.76 43.74 -2.69
CA ILE A 7 2.71 42.65 -2.53
C ILE A 7 2.60 41.79 -3.79
N SER A 8 3.46 42.08 -4.79
CA SER A 8 3.69 41.19 -5.92
C SER A 8 4.37 39.92 -5.40
N ARG A 9 3.59 38.86 -5.13
CA ARG A 9 4.14 37.52 -5.06
C ARG A 9 4.62 37.16 -6.47
N ARG A 10 5.90 37.35 -6.75
CA ARG A 10 6.55 36.70 -7.88
C ARG A 10 6.52 35.20 -7.56
N ALA A 11 5.56 34.48 -8.16
CA ALA A 11 5.70 33.05 -8.31
C ALA A 11 7.00 32.86 -9.11
N GLY A 12 7.98 32.22 -8.48
CA GLY A 12 9.19 31.80 -9.18
C GLY A 12 8.81 30.91 -10.36
N PRO A 13 9.68 30.78 -11.37
CA PRO A 13 9.42 29.88 -12.47
C PRO A 13 9.14 28.50 -11.89
N TRP A 14 7.96 27.98 -12.22
CA TRP A 14 7.52 26.65 -11.82
C TRP A 14 8.58 25.64 -12.27
N PRO A 15 9.14 24.79 -11.38
CA PRO A 15 10.04 23.75 -11.81
C PRO A 15 9.29 22.86 -12.79
N GLY A 16 9.76 22.76 -14.03
CA GLY A 16 9.20 21.89 -15.04
C GLY A 16 9.19 20.42 -14.54
N PRO A 17 8.54 19.51 -15.29
CA PRO A 17 8.58 18.10 -14.95
C PRO A 17 10.03 17.65 -14.81
N PRO A 18 10.34 16.77 -13.80
CA PRO A 18 11.68 16.24 -13.63
C PRO A 18 12.13 15.57 -14.94
N ALA A 19 13.44 15.62 -15.20
CA ALA A 19 13.99 14.93 -16.35
C ALA A 19 13.68 13.42 -16.23
N PRO A 20 13.44 12.71 -17.35
CA PRO A 20 13.17 11.26 -17.32
C PRO A 20 14.19 10.47 -16.50
N ALA A 21 15.45 10.86 -16.55
CA ALA A 21 16.53 10.23 -15.77
C ALA A 21 16.34 10.37 -14.25
N ASP A 22 15.80 11.49 -13.76
CA ASP A 22 15.53 11.70 -12.32
C ASP A 22 14.35 10.83 -11.86
N ALA A 23 13.37 10.64 -12.74
CA ALA A 23 12.22 9.78 -12.50
C ALA A 23 12.65 8.30 -12.40
N ASP A 24 13.51 7.84 -13.28
CA ASP A 24 14.02 6.46 -13.27
C ASP A 24 14.87 6.19 -12.02
N LEU A 25 15.69 7.16 -11.59
CA LEU A 25 16.46 7.04 -10.36
C LEU A 25 15.56 6.96 -9.12
N ALA A 26 14.57 7.83 -9.00
CA ALA A 26 13.64 7.82 -7.88
C ALA A 26 12.82 6.51 -7.83
N LEU A 27 12.42 5.98 -8.98
CA LEU A 27 11.73 4.69 -9.04
C LEU A 27 12.66 3.53 -8.68
N ALA A 28 13.94 3.58 -9.10
CA ALA A 28 14.94 2.57 -8.74
C ALA A 28 15.18 2.54 -7.22
N GLU A 29 15.25 3.70 -6.57
CA GLU A 29 15.35 3.80 -5.11
C GLU A 29 14.12 3.24 -4.40
N LEU A 30 12.92 3.59 -4.86
CA LEU A 30 11.67 3.02 -4.35
C LEU A 30 11.64 1.50 -4.50
N TYR A 31 12.10 0.98 -5.64
CA TYR A 31 12.17 -0.46 -5.89
C TYR A 31 13.12 -1.14 -4.90
N GLN A 32 14.33 -0.62 -4.75
CA GLN A 32 15.34 -1.20 -3.84
C GLN A 32 14.85 -1.23 -2.38
N LEU A 33 14.20 -0.16 -1.93
CA LEU A 33 13.75 -0.03 -0.54
C LEU A 33 12.47 -0.81 -0.27
N HIS A 34 11.52 -0.85 -1.21
CA HIS A 34 10.15 -1.27 -0.94
C HIS A 34 9.71 -2.55 -1.67
N TYR A 35 10.47 -3.07 -2.64
CA TYR A 35 10.09 -4.28 -3.37
C TYR A 35 9.86 -5.48 -2.43
N ARG A 36 10.87 -5.82 -1.60
CA ARG A 36 10.76 -6.95 -0.68
C ARG A 36 9.65 -6.79 0.38
N PRO A 37 9.50 -5.64 1.06
CA PRO A 37 8.37 -5.39 1.95
C PRO A 37 7.01 -5.54 1.25
N LEU A 38 6.86 -5.03 0.02
CA LEU A 38 5.62 -5.15 -0.76
C LEU A 38 5.33 -6.60 -1.16
N VAL A 39 6.34 -7.37 -1.56
CA VAL A 39 6.19 -8.80 -1.86
C VAL A 39 5.75 -9.58 -0.62
N LYS A 40 6.35 -9.33 0.54
CA LYS A 40 5.93 -9.94 1.80
C LYS A 40 4.49 -9.59 2.16
N MET A 41 4.09 -8.33 1.98
CA MET A 41 2.71 -7.88 2.17
C MET A 41 1.76 -8.60 1.20
N ALA A 42 2.09 -8.65 -0.09
CA ALA A 42 1.30 -9.34 -1.10
C ALA A 42 1.17 -10.84 -0.82
N ALA A 43 2.24 -11.50 -0.36
CA ALA A 43 2.25 -12.92 0.00
C ALA A 43 1.30 -13.28 1.15
N LEU A 44 0.87 -12.30 1.95
CA LEU A 44 -0.19 -12.51 2.94
C LEU A 44 -1.60 -12.30 2.35
N LEU A 45 -1.70 -11.76 1.14
CA LEU A 45 -2.97 -11.47 0.46
C LEU A 45 -3.29 -12.46 -0.66
N VAL A 46 -2.27 -13.13 -1.23
CA VAL A 46 -2.43 -14.08 -2.35
C VAL A 46 -1.84 -15.46 -2.03
N PRO A 47 -2.31 -16.54 -2.68
CA PRO A 47 -1.99 -17.91 -2.24
C PRO A 47 -0.53 -18.31 -2.45
N ASP A 48 0.19 -17.73 -3.38
CA ASP A 48 1.55 -18.14 -3.70
C ASP A 48 2.49 -16.96 -3.93
N LEU A 49 3.80 -17.21 -3.70
CA LEU A 49 4.84 -16.20 -3.78
C LEU A 49 5.03 -15.67 -5.22
N ALA A 50 4.93 -16.52 -6.23
CA ALA A 50 5.10 -16.12 -7.61
C ALA A 50 4.02 -15.12 -8.04
N THR A 51 2.78 -15.34 -7.62
CA THR A 51 1.68 -14.39 -7.82
C THR A 51 1.93 -13.09 -7.05
N ALA A 52 2.44 -13.14 -5.82
CA ALA A 52 2.79 -11.96 -5.05
C ALA A 52 3.87 -11.11 -5.74
N GLU A 53 4.94 -11.75 -6.21
CA GLU A 53 6.02 -11.08 -6.94
C GLU A 53 5.51 -10.42 -8.23
N ARG A 54 4.70 -11.14 -9.01
CA ARG A 54 4.11 -10.61 -10.25
C ARG A 54 3.23 -9.38 -9.98
N ILE A 55 2.38 -9.44 -8.96
CA ILE A 55 1.52 -8.30 -8.57
C ILE A 55 2.36 -7.06 -8.23
N VAL A 56 3.43 -7.24 -7.48
CA VAL A 56 4.31 -6.12 -7.09
C VAL A 56 5.06 -5.58 -8.32
N GLN A 57 5.57 -6.43 -9.19
CA GLN A 57 6.21 -6.01 -10.45
C GLN A 57 5.23 -5.21 -11.33
N ASP A 58 4.00 -5.72 -11.50
CA ASP A 58 2.94 -5.03 -12.25
C ASP A 58 2.55 -3.69 -11.61
N ALA A 59 2.60 -3.58 -10.27
CA ALA A 59 2.34 -2.32 -9.58
C ALA A 59 3.45 -1.29 -9.86
N PHE A 60 4.72 -1.70 -9.80
CA PHE A 60 5.84 -0.83 -10.17
C PHE A 60 5.81 -0.41 -11.66
N ALA A 61 5.48 -1.33 -12.56
CA ALA A 61 5.34 -1.04 -13.99
C ALA A 61 4.22 -0.01 -14.24
N ALA A 62 3.09 -0.14 -13.53
CA ALA A 62 1.99 0.81 -13.64
C ALA A 62 2.37 2.20 -13.10
N VAL A 63 3.10 2.27 -12.00
CA VAL A 63 3.62 3.52 -11.46
C VAL A 63 4.60 4.15 -12.45
N HIS A 64 5.54 3.39 -12.99
CA HIS A 64 6.49 3.86 -14.01
C HIS A 64 5.77 4.42 -15.25
N SER A 65 4.78 3.72 -15.76
CA SER A 65 4.01 4.16 -16.93
C SER A 65 3.20 5.44 -16.69
N ALA A 66 2.73 5.64 -15.45
CA ALA A 66 1.98 6.83 -15.07
C ALA A 66 2.88 8.02 -14.69
N TRP A 67 4.19 7.79 -14.49
CA TRP A 67 5.14 8.79 -13.99
C TRP A 67 5.17 10.11 -14.75
N PRO A 68 5.14 10.14 -16.08
CA PRO A 68 5.18 11.39 -16.83
C PRO A 68 3.98 12.33 -16.58
N GLY A 69 2.84 11.79 -16.12
CA GLY A 69 1.63 12.55 -15.77
C GLY A 69 1.56 13.01 -14.31
N TYR A 70 2.43 12.48 -13.45
CA TYR A 70 2.38 12.70 -12.00
C TYR A 70 3.62 13.41 -11.47
N TRP A 71 4.04 14.46 -12.11
CA TRP A 71 5.21 15.27 -11.75
C TRP A 71 5.15 15.92 -10.34
N HIS A 72 4.05 15.77 -9.59
CA HIS A 72 3.93 16.14 -8.18
C HIS A 72 4.62 15.16 -7.22
N TRP A 73 5.21 14.09 -7.72
CA TRP A 73 5.75 12.96 -6.96
C TRP A 73 7.16 13.21 -6.42
N GLN A 74 7.44 14.43 -6.01
CA GLN A 74 8.60 14.70 -5.15
C GLN A 74 8.44 14.06 -3.75
N ASP A 75 7.26 13.48 -3.48
CA ASP A 75 6.98 12.79 -2.23
C ASP A 75 6.97 11.26 -2.46
N ALA A 76 8.09 10.60 -2.09
CA ALA A 76 8.22 9.15 -2.11
C ALA A 76 7.12 8.44 -1.30
N SER A 77 6.53 9.13 -0.32
CA SER A 77 5.42 8.65 0.50
C SER A 77 4.15 8.48 -0.32
N ALA A 78 3.84 9.42 -1.22
CA ALA A 78 2.68 9.34 -2.12
C ALA A 78 2.83 8.18 -3.12
N ALA A 79 4.03 7.98 -3.67
CA ALA A 79 4.35 6.87 -4.56
C ALA A 79 4.17 5.53 -3.87
N LEU A 80 4.67 5.41 -2.64
CA LEU A 80 4.53 4.20 -1.83
C LEU A 80 3.06 3.92 -1.47
N CYS A 81 2.29 4.95 -1.16
CA CYS A 81 0.85 4.82 -0.90
C CYS A 81 0.12 4.25 -2.13
N LEU A 82 0.42 4.75 -3.34
CA LEU A 82 -0.15 4.22 -4.57
C LEU A 82 0.30 2.78 -4.85
N LEU A 83 1.59 2.47 -4.67
CA LEU A 83 2.09 1.10 -4.82
C LEU A 83 1.32 0.12 -3.92
N ARG A 84 1.14 0.47 -2.64
CA ARG A 84 0.36 -0.35 -1.70
C ARG A 84 -1.09 -0.53 -2.16
N ARG A 85 -1.72 0.55 -2.58
CA ARG A 85 -3.09 0.50 -3.13
C ARG A 85 -3.17 -0.40 -4.35
N LEU A 86 -2.26 -0.25 -5.31
CA LEU A 86 -2.21 -1.09 -6.51
C LEU A 86 -2.00 -2.56 -6.19
N VAL A 87 -1.13 -2.88 -5.21
CA VAL A 87 -0.92 -4.25 -4.74
C VAL A 87 -2.20 -4.82 -4.14
N VAL A 88 -2.88 -4.07 -3.28
CA VAL A 88 -4.16 -4.49 -2.68
C VAL A 88 -5.22 -4.71 -3.75
N ASP A 89 -5.41 -3.76 -4.67
CA ASP A 89 -6.42 -3.86 -5.72
C ASP A 89 -6.19 -5.07 -6.65
N ARG A 90 -4.93 -5.33 -7.00
CA ARG A 90 -4.58 -6.51 -7.82
C ARG A 90 -4.72 -7.82 -7.04
N SER A 91 -4.43 -7.82 -5.75
CA SER A 91 -4.61 -9.00 -4.90
C SER A 91 -6.06 -9.44 -4.81
N ARG A 92 -7.01 -8.50 -4.86
CA ARG A 92 -8.46 -8.79 -4.88
C ARG A 92 -8.91 -9.53 -6.14
N ALA A 93 -8.23 -9.32 -7.25
CA ALA A 93 -8.53 -9.97 -8.51
C ALA A 93 -8.03 -11.43 -8.56
N VAL A 94 -7.20 -11.86 -7.60
CA VAL A 94 -6.69 -13.22 -7.52
C VAL A 94 -7.75 -14.12 -6.87
N PRO A 95 -8.13 -15.24 -7.49
CA PRO A 95 -9.07 -16.19 -6.88
C PRO A 95 -8.56 -16.65 -5.50
N PRO A 96 -9.48 -16.87 -4.54
CA PRO A 96 -9.09 -17.43 -3.26
C PRO A 96 -8.49 -18.81 -3.47
N GLY A 97 -7.23 -18.98 -3.06
CA GLY A 97 -6.50 -20.24 -3.09
C GLY A 97 -6.37 -20.81 -1.69
N CYS A 98 -6.09 -22.10 -1.61
CA CYS A 98 -5.72 -22.76 -0.35
C CYS A 98 -4.20 -22.76 -0.24
N ARG A 99 -3.65 -22.19 0.84
CA ARG A 99 -2.24 -22.40 1.19
C ARG A 99 -2.12 -23.72 1.93
N LEU A 100 -1.46 -24.65 1.29
CA LEU A 100 -1.14 -25.93 1.92
C LEU A 100 0.15 -25.77 2.71
N GLY A 101 0.14 -26.18 3.99
CA GLY A 101 1.33 -26.29 4.83
C GLY A 101 1.65 -25.14 5.77
N ASP A 102 0.87 -24.06 5.76
CA ASP A 102 1.01 -23.01 6.77
C ASP A 102 0.32 -23.44 8.08
N SER A 103 1.01 -23.30 9.20
CA SER A 103 0.48 -23.58 10.53
C SER A 103 0.49 -22.33 11.41
N GLY A 104 -0.30 -22.33 12.48
CA GLY A 104 -0.34 -21.24 13.46
C GLY A 104 -0.91 -19.93 12.92
N LEU A 105 -0.25 -18.80 13.23
CA LEU A 105 -0.76 -17.47 12.93
C LEU A 105 -1.01 -17.21 11.43
N VAL A 106 -0.15 -17.70 10.54
CA VAL A 106 -0.30 -17.52 9.10
C VAL A 106 -1.57 -18.20 8.60
N SER A 107 -1.82 -19.43 9.03
CA SER A 107 -3.06 -20.16 8.71
C SER A 107 -4.29 -19.42 9.23
N ALA A 108 -4.25 -18.93 10.47
CA ALA A 108 -5.35 -18.17 11.06
C ALA A 108 -5.63 -16.86 10.30
N VAL A 109 -4.58 -16.13 9.88
CA VAL A 109 -4.73 -14.93 9.04
C VAL A 109 -5.37 -15.28 7.68
N TRP A 110 -5.00 -16.44 7.10
CA TRP A 110 -5.58 -16.90 5.84
C TRP A 110 -7.04 -17.35 5.95
N ALA A 111 -7.46 -17.81 7.11
CA ALA A 111 -8.85 -18.17 7.40
C ALA A 111 -9.78 -16.94 7.52
N LEU A 112 -9.22 -15.74 7.73
CA LEU A 112 -10.01 -14.52 7.78
C LEU A 112 -10.69 -14.20 6.45
N PRO A 113 -11.90 -13.63 6.48
CA PRO A 113 -12.51 -13.01 5.30
C PRO A 113 -11.53 -12.04 4.63
N ALA A 114 -11.53 -12.03 3.30
CA ALA A 114 -10.53 -11.29 2.51
C ALA A 114 -10.38 -9.82 2.94
N ARG A 115 -11.47 -9.14 3.28
CA ARG A 115 -11.45 -7.74 3.70
C ARG A 115 -10.83 -7.55 5.09
N GLN A 116 -11.09 -8.47 6.01
CA GLN A 116 -10.48 -8.45 7.34
C GLN A 116 -8.99 -8.73 7.27
N ARG A 117 -8.59 -9.72 6.47
CA ARG A 117 -7.18 -10.04 6.19
C ARG A 117 -6.44 -8.86 5.59
N GLU A 118 -7.01 -8.21 4.57
CA GLU A 118 -6.45 -7.03 3.91
C GLU A 118 -6.15 -5.90 4.91
N VAL A 119 -7.14 -5.50 5.69
CA VAL A 119 -7.01 -4.41 6.67
C VAL A 119 -6.01 -4.77 7.77
N LEU A 120 -6.03 -6.02 8.25
CA LEU A 120 -5.10 -6.51 9.26
C LEU A 120 -3.65 -6.48 8.74
N VAL A 121 -3.41 -6.94 7.50
CA VAL A 121 -2.08 -6.94 6.88
C VAL A 121 -1.57 -5.52 6.68
N LEU A 122 -2.39 -4.61 6.20
CA LEU A 122 -2.01 -3.20 6.04
C LEU A 122 -1.71 -2.53 7.39
N ARG A 123 -2.51 -2.81 8.42
CA ARG A 123 -2.38 -2.16 9.73
C ARG A 123 -1.17 -2.65 10.53
N TYR A 124 -0.97 -3.97 10.60
CA TYR A 124 0.01 -4.59 11.49
C TYR A 124 1.26 -5.12 10.79
N PHE A 125 1.15 -5.52 9.55
CA PHE A 125 2.29 -6.04 8.81
C PHE A 125 3.01 -4.95 7.99
N ALA A 126 2.26 -4.04 7.38
CA ALA A 126 2.81 -2.88 6.68
C ALA A 126 2.96 -1.65 7.60
N ASP A 127 2.58 -1.76 8.88
CA ASP A 127 2.64 -0.72 9.93
C ASP A 127 2.06 0.63 9.50
N LEU A 128 0.88 0.59 8.87
CA LEU A 128 0.23 1.80 8.38
C LEU A 128 -0.70 2.41 9.43
N PRO A 129 -0.72 3.73 9.58
CA PRO A 129 -1.75 4.42 10.35
C PRO A 129 -3.13 4.26 9.68
N GLU A 130 -4.21 4.40 10.45
CA GLU A 130 -5.59 4.13 9.99
C GLU A 130 -5.98 4.89 8.73
N ASN A 131 -5.60 6.16 8.61
CA ASN A 131 -5.86 6.98 7.43
C ASN A 131 -5.19 6.43 6.16
N GLN A 132 -3.97 5.90 6.28
CA GLN A 132 -3.28 5.27 5.15
C GLN A 132 -3.87 3.89 4.81
N VAL A 133 -4.28 3.12 5.82
CA VAL A 133 -5.02 1.86 5.60
C VAL A 133 -6.33 2.15 4.88
N ALA A 134 -7.07 3.17 5.32
CA ALA A 134 -8.32 3.61 4.69
C ALA A 134 -8.11 3.97 3.22
N ALA A 135 -7.08 4.77 2.92
CA ALA A 135 -6.73 5.16 1.55
C ALA A 135 -6.32 3.95 0.69
N ALA A 136 -5.49 3.04 1.21
CA ALA A 136 -5.04 1.86 0.48
C ALA A 136 -6.15 0.82 0.27
N ALA A 137 -7.02 0.63 1.25
CA ALA A 137 -8.12 -0.32 1.20
C ALA A 137 -9.38 0.22 0.50
N GLY A 138 -9.46 1.54 0.28
CA GLY A 138 -10.66 2.20 -0.25
C GLY A 138 -11.83 2.16 0.74
N LEU A 139 -11.55 2.40 2.03
CA LEU A 139 -12.50 2.37 3.14
C LEU A 139 -12.53 3.72 3.88
N SER A 140 -13.54 3.93 4.73
CA SER A 140 -13.48 4.96 5.77
C SER A 140 -12.65 4.47 6.97
N GLU A 141 -12.12 5.40 7.77
CA GLU A 141 -11.36 5.04 8.98
C GLU A 141 -12.22 4.28 10.00
N ASP A 142 -13.51 4.60 10.11
CA ASP A 142 -14.45 3.86 10.96
C ASP A 142 -14.62 2.41 10.49
N ALA A 143 -14.70 2.20 9.18
CA ALA A 143 -14.75 0.87 8.60
C ALA A 143 -13.46 0.09 8.84
N VAL A 144 -12.29 0.77 8.75
CA VAL A 144 -10.99 0.16 9.08
C VAL A 144 -10.99 -0.31 10.54
N ARG A 145 -11.37 0.55 11.50
CA ARG A 145 -11.45 0.17 12.93
C ARG A 145 -12.36 -1.03 13.17
N SER A 146 -13.52 -1.03 12.54
CA SER A 146 -14.48 -2.14 12.65
C SER A 146 -13.90 -3.44 12.09
N GLN A 147 -13.27 -3.40 10.91
CA GLN A 147 -12.69 -4.60 10.30
C GLN A 147 -11.48 -5.12 11.09
N VAL A 148 -10.64 -4.24 11.65
CA VAL A 148 -9.54 -4.62 12.55
C VAL A 148 -10.08 -5.32 13.79
N ALA A 149 -11.11 -4.77 14.44
CA ALA A 149 -11.70 -5.36 15.65
C ALA A 149 -12.26 -6.76 15.38
N LEU A 150 -12.97 -6.94 14.25
CA LEU A 150 -13.50 -8.24 13.82
C LEU A 150 -12.37 -9.23 13.53
N ALA A 151 -11.33 -8.82 12.80
CA ALA A 151 -10.18 -9.66 12.49
C ALA A 151 -9.45 -10.11 13.77
N CYS A 152 -9.19 -9.19 14.71
CA CYS A 152 -8.55 -9.51 15.97
C CYS A 152 -9.39 -10.46 16.84
N SER A 153 -10.71 -10.29 16.85
CA SER A 153 -11.63 -11.19 17.55
C SER A 153 -11.58 -12.61 16.97
N ALA A 154 -11.62 -12.72 15.64
CA ALA A 154 -11.54 -14.01 14.94
C ALA A 154 -10.20 -14.72 15.20
N LEU A 155 -9.08 -13.98 15.13
CA LEU A 155 -7.77 -14.55 15.42
C LEU A 155 -7.63 -15.05 16.86
N ARG A 156 -8.21 -14.34 17.85
CA ARG A 156 -8.19 -14.80 19.24
C ARG A 156 -9.01 -16.09 19.44
N ALA A 157 -10.05 -16.29 18.66
CA ALA A 157 -10.85 -17.52 18.72
C ALA A 157 -10.12 -18.72 18.09
N GLU A 158 -9.31 -18.51 17.06
CA GLU A 158 -8.58 -19.55 16.35
C GLU A 158 -7.23 -19.92 17.01
N LEU A 159 -6.61 -18.97 17.70
CA LEU A 159 -5.31 -19.20 18.35
C LEU A 159 -5.54 -19.63 19.81
N PRO A 160 -5.08 -20.83 20.19
CA PRO A 160 -5.15 -21.24 21.59
C PRO A 160 -4.41 -20.21 22.44
N SER A 161 -5.01 -19.81 23.56
CA SER A 161 -4.37 -18.94 24.53
C SER A 161 -3.02 -19.56 24.90
N ALA A 162 -1.93 -18.87 24.59
CA ALA A 162 -0.61 -19.24 25.09
C ALA A 162 -0.67 -19.11 26.63
N GLY A 163 -0.79 -20.27 27.29
CA GLY A 163 -0.76 -20.40 28.74
C GLY A 163 0.67 -20.21 29.28
#